data_b2c5e446038e1f63b606fb4e57eb62fa
#
_entry.id   b2c5e446038e1f63b606fb4e57eb62fa
#
_cell.length_a   1.000
_cell.length_b   1.000
_cell.length_c   1.000
_cell.angle_alpha   90.00
_cell.angle_beta   90.00
_cell.angle_gamma   90.00
#
_symmetry.space_group_name_H-M   'P 1'
#
loop_
_entity.id
_entity.type
_entity.pdbx_description
1 polymer ?
#
loop_
_entity_poly.entity_id
_entity_poly.type
_entity_poly.pdbx_seq_one_letter_code
_entity_poly.pdbx_strand_id
1 'polypeptide(L)'
;MNRVNELIKEYCPDGVPFQKVKDVYTRVKGTPITAGKMKEIACDDGEIRIFAGGKTIIDAHEKDIPKANITRVPAVLVQSRGVIDVVYYDKPFTFKNEMWAYTSENIVSVKFLYYVLKNSIQTFRDAASGMGSLPQISLKVTEEFKLPVPPLEVQREIVHILDSFTLLTAELTAELTARKKQYEFYRDKLLTFSENKVKYLPLGELYPDIRNGFVGTVTPFFSNKENGVLYLRGTNVHDGVISNEDVVYVSKEFHEKHNRTELKSDDIIMVQSGHVGECAVVGEAYAGANCHALIVMSNGGKCNSKYIVYYFHSYEGRKKLDAITTGGTVKHILASKMKKVIVPIPPLEVQNRLVNVLDNLEAICTDLNIGLPAEIEARQKQYEYYRDLLLTFAETGSTLLTDRQTDRQTDRQTDLSAIKLIQYVFGYVTLSMGSLFDFRNGLSKGKEFFGSGIPFIRYTDVYNNRFLKEEDITALVECTPAEIEKLGVNRGDVFFTRTSETAEDVGWSSVMLDDIGDCVFNGFTIKATPKTNYLLPEYCAFCFATEDFRKYVTSHCAFTTRASLTGKTIAEYQLAIPSIEKQQEIVNVLNKFHGLCNDLSAGLPAEIEARQKQYEYYRDRLLSFKELPK
;
A
#
# COMPACT_ATOMS: atom_id res chain seq x y z
N MET A 1 -16.93 10.28 -13.11
CA MET A 1 -18.21 10.67 -12.45
C MET A 1 -18.96 11.75 -13.23
N ASN A 2 -18.42 12.92 -13.54
CA ASN A 2 -19.15 13.94 -14.31
C ASN A 2 -19.69 13.38 -15.64
N ARG A 3 -18.87 12.63 -16.38
CA ARG A 3 -19.26 12.04 -17.67
C ARG A 3 -20.38 11.00 -17.52
N VAL A 4 -20.35 10.14 -16.50
CA VAL A 4 -21.45 9.19 -16.24
C VAL A 4 -22.75 9.95 -15.95
N ASN A 5 -22.69 11.01 -15.12
CA ASN A 5 -23.86 11.84 -14.81
C ASN A 5 -24.41 12.56 -16.05
N GLU A 6 -23.52 13.07 -16.91
CA GLU A 6 -23.89 13.68 -18.19
C GLU A 6 -24.57 12.67 -19.11
N LEU A 7 -23.98 11.48 -19.27
CA LEU A 7 -24.53 10.40 -20.08
C LEU A 7 -25.88 9.91 -19.54
N ILE A 8 -26.03 9.78 -18.20
CA ILE A 8 -27.30 9.40 -17.60
C ILE A 8 -28.36 10.48 -17.86
N LYS A 9 -28.03 11.75 -17.71
CA LYS A 9 -28.97 12.86 -18.03
C LYS A 9 -29.35 12.91 -19.50
N GLU A 10 -28.38 12.62 -20.40
CA GLU A 10 -28.60 12.65 -21.85
C GLU A 10 -29.39 11.44 -22.33
N TYR A 11 -29.03 10.23 -21.88
CA TYR A 11 -29.56 8.99 -22.44
C TYR A 11 -30.64 8.32 -21.58
N CYS A 12 -30.76 8.73 -20.31
CA CYS A 12 -31.73 8.15 -19.36
C CYS A 12 -32.50 9.23 -18.57
N PRO A 13 -33.04 10.27 -19.21
CA PRO A 13 -33.71 11.38 -18.51
C PRO A 13 -34.91 10.92 -17.66
N ASP A 14 -35.58 9.84 -18.10
CA ASP A 14 -36.77 9.28 -17.44
C ASP A 14 -36.46 8.05 -16.55
N GLY A 15 -35.16 7.77 -16.30
CA GLY A 15 -34.71 6.60 -15.56
C GLY A 15 -34.18 5.47 -16.44
N VAL A 16 -33.87 4.34 -15.84
CA VAL A 16 -33.27 3.16 -16.49
C VAL A 16 -34.23 1.98 -16.40
N PRO A 17 -34.54 1.28 -17.53
CA PRO A 17 -35.39 0.11 -17.49
C PRO A 17 -34.73 -1.05 -16.73
N PHE A 18 -35.52 -1.75 -15.91
CA PHE A 18 -35.10 -2.97 -15.24
C PHE A 18 -35.65 -4.19 -15.94
N GLN A 19 -34.78 -5.11 -16.34
CA GLN A 19 -35.14 -6.32 -17.05
C GLN A 19 -34.57 -7.55 -16.36
N LYS A 20 -35.16 -8.72 -16.58
CA LYS A 20 -34.65 -9.97 -16.04
C LYS A 20 -33.40 -10.41 -16.82
N VAL A 21 -32.46 -11.04 -16.11
CA VAL A 21 -31.21 -11.54 -16.74
C VAL A 21 -31.52 -12.43 -17.96
N LYS A 22 -32.48 -13.33 -17.87
CA LYS A 22 -32.88 -14.21 -18.97
C LYS A 22 -33.40 -13.51 -20.22
N ASP A 23 -33.95 -12.28 -20.07
CA ASP A 23 -34.53 -11.52 -21.16
C ASP A 23 -33.49 -10.69 -21.92
N VAL A 24 -32.31 -10.46 -21.30
CA VAL A 24 -31.22 -9.61 -21.83
C VAL A 24 -30.01 -10.43 -22.24
N TYR A 25 -29.69 -11.51 -21.53
CA TYR A 25 -28.47 -12.27 -21.71
C TYR A 25 -28.73 -13.72 -22.13
N THR A 26 -27.86 -14.23 -23.00
CA THR A 26 -27.94 -15.61 -23.48
C THR A 26 -27.27 -16.55 -22.49
N ARG A 27 -27.99 -17.59 -22.07
CA ARG A 27 -27.43 -18.63 -21.20
C ARG A 27 -26.52 -19.58 -21.98
N VAL A 28 -25.34 -19.84 -21.43
CA VAL A 28 -24.38 -20.82 -21.94
C VAL A 28 -24.52 -22.13 -21.17
N LYS A 29 -24.35 -23.26 -21.86
CA LYS A 29 -24.39 -24.62 -21.29
C LYS A 29 -22.99 -25.12 -20.95
N GLY A 30 -22.86 -25.81 -19.82
CA GLY A 30 -21.63 -26.47 -19.41
C GLY A 30 -21.46 -27.88 -20.02
N THR A 31 -20.38 -28.50 -19.65
CA THR A 31 -20.03 -29.88 -20.03
C THR A 31 -20.41 -30.87 -18.94
N PRO A 32 -21.08 -32.00 -19.27
CA PRO A 32 -21.37 -33.06 -18.31
C PRO A 32 -20.11 -33.85 -17.96
N ILE A 33 -19.30 -33.35 -17.05
CA ILE A 33 -18.04 -33.96 -16.62
C ILE A 33 -18.07 -34.31 -15.13
N THR A 34 -17.52 -35.47 -14.75
CA THR A 34 -17.41 -35.89 -13.35
C THR A 34 -16.12 -35.34 -12.70
N ALA A 35 -16.12 -35.21 -11.35
CA ALA A 35 -14.93 -34.80 -10.63
C ALA A 35 -13.73 -35.76 -10.82
N GLY A 36 -14.00 -37.05 -10.94
CA GLY A 36 -12.95 -38.06 -11.24
C GLY A 36 -12.31 -37.82 -12.60
N LYS A 37 -13.13 -37.60 -13.64
CA LYS A 37 -12.62 -37.32 -15.00
C LYS A 37 -11.85 -35.98 -15.05
N MET A 38 -12.31 -34.96 -14.32
CA MET A 38 -11.55 -33.70 -14.21
C MET A 38 -10.14 -33.91 -13.65
N LYS A 39 -9.99 -34.72 -12.60
CA LYS A 39 -8.67 -35.05 -12.03
C LYS A 39 -7.77 -35.79 -13.01
N GLU A 40 -8.37 -36.70 -13.81
CA GLU A 40 -7.64 -37.52 -14.81
C GLU A 40 -7.07 -36.66 -15.95
N ILE A 41 -7.83 -35.66 -16.42
CA ILE A 41 -7.45 -34.85 -17.59
C ILE A 41 -6.77 -33.52 -17.22
N ALA A 42 -6.60 -33.22 -15.93
CA ALA A 42 -5.95 -31.99 -15.48
C ALA A 42 -4.48 -31.97 -15.94
N CYS A 43 -4.07 -30.87 -16.56
CA CYS A 43 -2.70 -30.59 -16.98
C CYS A 43 -2.39 -29.08 -16.85
N ASP A 44 -1.10 -28.73 -16.70
CA ASP A 44 -0.68 -27.34 -16.50
C ASP A 44 -0.62 -26.54 -17.81
N ASP A 45 -0.57 -27.21 -18.96
CA ASP A 45 -0.48 -26.62 -20.30
C ASP A 45 -1.81 -26.70 -21.10
N GLY A 46 -2.91 -26.99 -20.41
CA GLY A 46 -4.24 -27.11 -21.03
C GLY A 46 -4.77 -25.75 -21.51
N GLU A 47 -5.29 -25.73 -22.75
CA GLU A 47 -5.85 -24.53 -23.37
C GLU A 47 -7.29 -24.20 -22.94
N ILE A 48 -7.98 -25.16 -22.30
CA ILE A 48 -9.37 -25.01 -21.84
C ILE A 48 -9.44 -25.05 -20.32
N ARG A 49 -9.99 -23.99 -19.73
CA ARG A 49 -10.25 -23.93 -18.29
C ARG A 49 -11.60 -24.55 -17.94
N ILE A 50 -11.61 -25.45 -16.96
CA ILE A 50 -12.83 -26.13 -16.49
C ILE A 50 -13.15 -25.70 -15.07
N PHE A 51 -14.31 -25.07 -14.88
CA PHE A 51 -14.81 -24.65 -13.58
C PHE A 51 -15.75 -25.71 -12.98
N ALA A 52 -15.64 -25.95 -11.68
CA ALA A 52 -16.54 -26.82 -10.93
C ALA A 52 -17.02 -26.16 -9.63
N GLY A 53 -17.95 -26.78 -8.95
CA GLY A 53 -18.50 -26.29 -7.68
C GLY A 53 -17.42 -26.03 -6.62
N GLY A 54 -17.65 -25.04 -5.77
CA GLY A 54 -16.67 -24.53 -4.83
C GLY A 54 -15.61 -23.68 -5.54
N LYS A 55 -14.34 -23.88 -5.25
CA LYS A 55 -13.20 -23.18 -5.89
C LYS A 55 -12.39 -24.08 -6.81
N THR A 56 -12.95 -25.21 -7.24
CA THR A 56 -12.22 -26.16 -8.07
C THR A 56 -12.10 -25.65 -9.50
N ILE A 57 -10.88 -25.45 -9.96
CA ILE A 57 -10.53 -25.01 -11.31
C ILE A 57 -9.38 -25.92 -11.78
N ILE A 58 -9.47 -26.41 -13.01
CA ILE A 58 -8.38 -27.12 -13.69
C ILE A 58 -8.23 -26.59 -15.10
N ASP A 59 -7.06 -26.79 -15.69
CA ASP A 59 -6.84 -26.61 -17.12
C ASP A 59 -6.70 -28.00 -17.77
N ALA A 60 -7.17 -28.17 -19.03
CA ALA A 60 -7.15 -29.42 -19.75
C ALA A 60 -7.08 -29.17 -21.27
N HIS A 61 -6.62 -30.18 -22.03
CA HIS A 61 -6.71 -30.13 -23.49
C HIS A 61 -8.14 -30.40 -23.97
N GLU A 62 -8.61 -29.66 -24.96
CA GLU A 62 -9.97 -29.82 -25.51
C GLU A 62 -10.28 -31.23 -25.95
N LYS A 63 -9.32 -31.92 -26.57
CA LYS A 63 -9.45 -33.30 -27.05
C LYS A 63 -9.75 -34.34 -25.94
N ASP A 64 -9.37 -34.01 -24.69
CA ASP A 64 -9.51 -34.92 -23.55
C ASP A 64 -10.83 -34.65 -22.77
N ILE A 65 -11.58 -33.60 -23.13
CA ILE A 65 -12.84 -33.23 -22.50
C ILE A 65 -14.01 -33.97 -23.20
N PRO A 66 -14.68 -34.91 -22.53
CA PRO A 66 -15.73 -35.68 -23.16
C PRO A 66 -16.97 -34.81 -23.43
N LYS A 67 -17.50 -34.88 -24.66
CA LYS A 67 -18.71 -34.10 -25.08
C LYS A 67 -18.60 -32.61 -24.72
N ALA A 68 -17.46 -32.02 -25.04
CA ALA A 68 -17.13 -30.66 -24.64
C ALA A 68 -18.09 -29.63 -25.21
N ASN A 69 -18.70 -28.85 -24.32
CA ASN A 69 -19.36 -27.57 -24.64
C ASN A 69 -18.39 -26.45 -24.28
N ILE A 70 -17.53 -26.04 -25.21
CA ILE A 70 -16.54 -25.00 -24.97
C ILE A 70 -17.12 -23.63 -25.30
N THR A 71 -17.07 -22.74 -24.33
CA THR A 71 -17.40 -21.32 -24.50
C THR A 71 -16.14 -20.57 -24.91
N ARG A 72 -16.20 -19.85 -26.05
CA ARG A 72 -15.05 -19.09 -26.60
C ARG A 72 -15.31 -17.59 -26.66
N VAL A 73 -16.39 -17.16 -26.03
CA VAL A 73 -16.78 -15.75 -25.90
C VAL A 73 -16.75 -15.35 -24.43
N PRO A 74 -16.54 -14.09 -24.11
CA PRO A 74 -16.61 -13.62 -22.72
C PRO A 74 -17.96 -13.94 -22.10
N ALA A 75 -17.94 -14.41 -20.85
CA ALA A 75 -19.16 -14.75 -20.14
C ALA A 75 -19.01 -14.52 -18.62
N VAL A 76 -20.16 -14.39 -17.95
CA VAL A 76 -20.26 -14.35 -16.50
C VAL A 76 -20.73 -15.70 -15.98
N LEU A 77 -19.86 -16.38 -15.29
CA LEU A 77 -20.08 -17.70 -14.69
C LEU A 77 -20.72 -17.55 -13.32
N VAL A 78 -21.75 -18.32 -13.02
CA VAL A 78 -22.39 -18.36 -11.71
C VAL A 78 -21.99 -19.64 -10.98
N GLN A 79 -21.31 -19.49 -9.86
CA GLN A 79 -21.00 -20.57 -8.92
C GLN A 79 -22.19 -20.76 -8.01
N SER A 80 -22.96 -21.81 -8.25
CA SER A 80 -24.29 -21.98 -7.63
C SER A 80 -24.28 -22.82 -6.37
N ARG A 81 -23.14 -23.47 -6.03
CA ARG A 81 -23.06 -24.44 -4.92
C ARG A 81 -21.76 -24.34 -4.13
N GLY A 82 -21.87 -24.39 -2.80
CA GLY A 82 -20.78 -24.22 -1.87
C GLY A 82 -20.45 -22.74 -1.67
N VAL A 83 -19.48 -22.22 -2.40
CA VAL A 83 -19.23 -20.78 -2.44
C VAL A 83 -20.09 -20.17 -3.55
N ILE A 84 -21.16 -19.44 -3.18
CA ILE A 84 -21.99 -18.72 -4.15
C ILE A 84 -21.25 -17.45 -4.55
N ASP A 85 -20.85 -17.39 -5.83
CA ASP A 85 -20.12 -16.25 -6.39
C ASP A 85 -20.34 -16.14 -7.90
N VAL A 86 -19.86 -15.07 -8.52
CA VAL A 86 -19.83 -14.86 -9.97
C VAL A 86 -18.43 -14.55 -10.45
N VAL A 87 -18.08 -15.07 -11.61
CA VAL A 87 -16.75 -14.91 -12.21
C VAL A 87 -16.89 -14.47 -13.65
N TYR A 88 -16.24 -13.36 -14.03
CA TYR A 88 -16.05 -12.98 -15.43
C TYR A 88 -14.87 -13.76 -16.02
N TYR A 89 -15.06 -14.34 -17.20
CA TYR A 89 -13.98 -15.06 -17.90
C TYR A 89 -14.09 -14.86 -19.40
N ASP A 90 -12.96 -14.59 -20.06
CA ASP A 90 -12.88 -14.16 -21.46
C ASP A 90 -11.96 -15.04 -22.34
N LYS A 91 -11.38 -16.11 -21.77
CA LYS A 91 -10.61 -17.10 -22.50
C LYS A 91 -11.46 -18.36 -22.74
N PRO A 92 -11.06 -19.32 -23.61
CA PRO A 92 -11.80 -20.56 -23.80
C PRO A 92 -12.00 -21.34 -22.50
N PHE A 93 -13.24 -21.71 -22.19
CA PHE A 93 -13.58 -22.41 -20.98
C PHE A 93 -14.80 -23.32 -21.11
N THR A 94 -14.99 -24.17 -20.14
CA THR A 94 -16.23 -24.86 -19.85
C THR A 94 -16.46 -25.01 -18.35
N PHE A 95 -17.58 -25.58 -17.96
CA PHE A 95 -17.93 -25.75 -16.56
C PHE A 95 -18.85 -26.95 -16.36
N LYS A 96 -18.90 -27.49 -15.15
CA LYS A 96 -19.80 -28.58 -14.78
C LYS A 96 -21.26 -28.13 -14.81
N ASN A 97 -22.15 -29.07 -15.10
CA ASN A 97 -23.58 -28.81 -15.27
C ASN A 97 -24.32 -28.25 -14.06
N GLU A 98 -23.74 -28.31 -12.86
CA GLU A 98 -24.27 -27.63 -11.67
C GLU A 98 -24.09 -26.10 -11.71
N MET A 99 -23.32 -25.59 -12.65
CA MET A 99 -23.09 -24.17 -12.88
C MET A 99 -23.78 -23.72 -14.17
N TRP A 100 -23.87 -22.42 -14.37
CA TRP A 100 -24.32 -21.81 -15.63
C TRP A 100 -23.57 -20.51 -15.87
N ALA A 101 -23.62 -20.04 -17.12
CA ALA A 101 -23.02 -18.78 -17.47
C ALA A 101 -23.95 -17.97 -18.38
N TYR A 102 -23.72 -16.67 -18.44
CA TYR A 102 -24.43 -15.73 -19.29
C TYR A 102 -23.44 -14.97 -20.16
N THR A 103 -23.83 -14.76 -21.41
CA THR A 103 -23.08 -13.96 -22.39
C THR A 103 -23.98 -13.01 -23.16
N SER A 104 -23.39 -12.11 -23.93
CA SER A 104 -24.05 -11.20 -24.84
C SER A 104 -23.15 -10.95 -26.05
N GLU A 105 -23.72 -10.47 -27.16
CA GLU A 105 -22.94 -10.06 -28.34
C GLU A 105 -21.96 -8.92 -28.03
N ASN A 106 -22.26 -8.10 -27.03
CA ASN A 106 -21.42 -6.98 -26.62
C ASN A 106 -20.65 -7.29 -25.32
N ILE A 107 -19.31 -7.27 -25.41
CA ILE A 107 -18.41 -7.54 -24.27
C ILE A 107 -18.60 -6.55 -23.12
N VAL A 108 -18.94 -5.28 -23.40
CA VAL A 108 -19.21 -4.28 -22.37
C VAL A 108 -20.45 -4.67 -21.56
N SER A 109 -21.52 -5.15 -22.21
CA SER A 109 -22.71 -5.64 -21.52
C SER A 109 -22.41 -6.87 -20.66
N VAL A 110 -21.53 -7.77 -21.10
CA VAL A 110 -21.10 -8.92 -20.29
C VAL A 110 -20.35 -8.46 -19.04
N LYS A 111 -19.42 -7.52 -19.17
CA LYS A 111 -18.71 -6.95 -18.02
C LYS A 111 -19.64 -6.18 -17.08
N PHE A 112 -20.56 -5.41 -17.64
CA PHE A 112 -21.58 -4.71 -16.84
C PHE A 112 -22.43 -5.70 -16.05
N LEU A 113 -22.90 -6.79 -16.67
CA LEU A 113 -23.59 -7.88 -15.97
C LEU A 113 -22.73 -8.43 -14.81
N TYR A 114 -21.46 -8.69 -15.05
CA TYR A 114 -20.55 -9.15 -14.00
C TYR A 114 -20.56 -8.22 -12.78
N TYR A 115 -20.39 -6.92 -13.00
CA TYR A 115 -20.38 -5.94 -11.92
C TYR A 115 -21.72 -5.87 -11.18
N VAL A 116 -22.85 -5.90 -11.89
CA VAL A 116 -24.17 -5.90 -11.28
C VAL A 116 -24.42 -7.13 -10.44
N LEU A 117 -24.13 -8.34 -10.98
CA LEU A 117 -24.33 -9.58 -10.23
C LEU A 117 -23.37 -9.69 -9.04
N LYS A 118 -22.11 -9.22 -9.20
CA LYS A 118 -21.12 -9.19 -8.12
C LYS A 118 -21.54 -8.24 -7.00
N ASN A 119 -22.11 -7.10 -7.34
CA ASN A 119 -22.66 -6.16 -6.37
C ASN A 119 -23.86 -6.74 -5.61
N SER A 120 -24.66 -7.57 -6.27
CA SER A 120 -25.86 -8.20 -5.70
C SER A 120 -25.58 -9.59 -5.09
N ILE A 121 -24.32 -9.95 -4.89
CA ILE A 121 -23.93 -11.30 -4.47
C ILE A 121 -24.53 -11.71 -3.13
N GLN A 122 -24.73 -10.76 -2.21
CA GLN A 122 -25.37 -11.05 -0.92
C GLN A 122 -26.82 -11.46 -1.08
N THR A 123 -27.59 -10.82 -1.98
CA THR A 123 -28.96 -11.22 -2.31
C THR A 123 -29.04 -12.67 -2.79
N PHE A 124 -28.05 -13.12 -3.57
CA PHE A 124 -28.00 -14.52 -4.03
C PHE A 124 -27.62 -15.48 -2.90
N ARG A 125 -26.74 -15.08 -2.00
CA ARG A 125 -26.38 -15.86 -0.80
C ARG A 125 -27.57 -16.01 0.15
N ASP A 126 -28.33 -14.95 0.34
CA ASP A 126 -29.54 -14.96 1.19
C ASP A 126 -30.67 -15.81 0.58
N ALA A 127 -30.72 -15.90 -0.75
CA ALA A 127 -31.67 -16.76 -1.47
C ALA A 127 -31.25 -18.25 -1.52
N ALA A 128 -30.09 -18.60 -0.95
CA ALA A 128 -29.61 -19.96 -0.95
C ALA A 128 -30.42 -20.88 -0.05
N SER A 129 -30.74 -22.07 -0.56
CA SER A 129 -31.34 -23.16 0.22
C SER A 129 -30.26 -24.13 0.70
N GLY A 130 -30.46 -24.72 1.87
CA GLY A 130 -29.57 -25.73 2.46
C GLY A 130 -29.04 -25.28 3.81
N MET A 131 -29.67 -25.79 4.87
CA MET A 131 -29.11 -25.73 6.22
C MET A 131 -27.99 -26.77 6.29
N GLY A 132 -26.74 -26.36 6.24
CA GLY A 132 -25.60 -27.24 6.36
C GLY A 132 -24.39 -26.78 5.55
N SER A 133 -23.46 -27.69 5.29
CA SER A 133 -22.13 -27.43 4.75
C SER A 133 -22.06 -26.97 3.28
N LEU A 134 -23.19 -26.97 2.52
CA LEU A 134 -23.19 -26.66 1.08
C LEU A 134 -24.44 -25.85 0.66
N PRO A 135 -24.44 -24.53 0.87
CA PRO A 135 -25.50 -23.65 0.36
C PRO A 135 -25.58 -23.74 -1.17
N GLN A 136 -26.78 -23.68 -1.71
CA GLN A 136 -27.04 -23.80 -3.14
C GLN A 136 -28.16 -22.86 -3.58
N ILE A 137 -27.98 -22.20 -4.74
CA ILE A 137 -29.04 -21.45 -5.43
C ILE A 137 -29.52 -22.21 -6.66
N SER A 138 -30.79 -22.00 -7.04
CA SER A 138 -31.33 -22.53 -8.29
C SER A 138 -31.06 -21.56 -9.45
N LEU A 139 -31.05 -22.08 -10.67
CA LEU A 139 -30.93 -21.27 -11.90
C LEU A 139 -31.95 -20.12 -11.93
N LYS A 140 -33.18 -20.38 -11.47
CA LYS A 140 -34.28 -19.41 -11.45
C LYS A 140 -33.95 -18.15 -10.63
N VAL A 141 -33.13 -18.26 -9.59
CA VAL A 141 -32.72 -17.13 -8.76
C VAL A 141 -32.00 -16.07 -9.59
N THR A 142 -31.08 -16.47 -10.46
CA THR A 142 -30.34 -15.54 -11.31
C THR A 142 -31.09 -15.20 -12.60
N GLU A 143 -31.86 -16.10 -13.19
CA GLU A 143 -32.65 -15.83 -14.40
C GLU A 143 -33.75 -14.80 -14.15
N GLU A 144 -34.42 -14.85 -13.00
CA GLU A 144 -35.49 -13.92 -12.62
C GLU A 144 -34.99 -12.63 -11.95
N PHE A 145 -33.69 -12.55 -11.67
CA PHE A 145 -33.09 -11.36 -11.10
C PHE A 145 -33.23 -10.20 -12.06
N LYS A 146 -33.81 -9.09 -11.57
CA LYS A 146 -33.98 -7.85 -12.32
C LYS A 146 -32.75 -6.97 -12.17
N LEU A 147 -32.17 -6.55 -13.28
CA LEU A 147 -31.02 -5.65 -13.33
C LEU A 147 -31.35 -4.40 -14.13
N PRO A 148 -30.70 -3.26 -13.84
CA PRO A 148 -30.79 -2.07 -14.68
C PRO A 148 -30.11 -2.34 -16.04
N VAL A 149 -30.72 -1.87 -17.12
CA VAL A 149 -30.20 -1.99 -18.48
C VAL A 149 -30.07 -0.60 -19.09
N PRO A 150 -29.08 0.21 -18.64
CA PRO A 150 -28.82 1.51 -19.28
C PRO A 150 -28.28 1.33 -20.69
N PRO A 151 -28.34 2.38 -21.53
CA PRO A 151 -27.71 2.40 -22.84
C PRO A 151 -26.22 2.03 -22.80
N LEU A 152 -25.73 1.50 -23.92
CA LEU A 152 -24.38 0.93 -24.00
C LEU A 152 -23.27 1.96 -23.66
N GLU A 153 -23.49 3.22 -23.98
CA GLU A 153 -22.58 4.33 -23.67
C GLU A 153 -22.40 4.49 -22.16
N VAL A 154 -23.49 4.42 -21.40
CA VAL A 154 -23.48 4.46 -19.93
C VAL A 154 -22.82 3.23 -19.36
N GLN A 155 -23.17 2.03 -19.87
CA GLN A 155 -22.53 0.77 -19.45
C GLN A 155 -21.01 0.83 -19.67
N ARG A 156 -20.56 1.34 -20.82
CA ARG A 156 -19.13 1.45 -21.17
C ARG A 156 -18.37 2.32 -20.19
N GLU A 157 -18.91 3.48 -19.85
CA GLU A 157 -18.25 4.39 -18.91
C GLU A 157 -18.19 3.79 -17.48
N ILE A 158 -19.27 3.15 -17.05
CA ILE A 158 -19.31 2.46 -15.74
C ILE A 158 -18.28 1.33 -15.69
N VAL A 159 -18.25 0.47 -16.73
CA VAL A 159 -17.30 -0.63 -16.84
C VAL A 159 -15.86 -0.12 -16.84
N HIS A 160 -15.59 0.95 -17.61
CA HIS A 160 -14.26 1.57 -17.66
C HIS A 160 -13.77 2.03 -16.27
N ILE A 161 -14.63 2.69 -15.51
CA ILE A 161 -14.30 3.14 -14.16
C ILE A 161 -14.02 1.94 -13.22
N LEU A 162 -14.92 0.93 -13.23
CA LEU A 162 -14.80 -0.22 -12.34
C LEU A 162 -13.61 -1.13 -12.71
N ASP A 163 -13.33 -1.31 -14.01
CA ASP A 163 -12.13 -2.02 -14.48
C ASP A 163 -10.86 -1.31 -14.01
N SER A 164 -10.81 0.02 -14.04
CA SER A 164 -9.66 0.80 -13.61
C SER A 164 -9.36 0.63 -12.12
N PHE A 165 -10.38 0.62 -11.27
CA PHE A 165 -10.21 0.32 -9.84
C PHE A 165 -9.72 -1.10 -9.59
N THR A 166 -10.29 -2.07 -10.31
CA THR A 166 -9.91 -3.48 -10.17
C THR A 166 -8.45 -3.70 -10.58
N LEU A 167 -8.02 -3.10 -11.68
CA LEU A 167 -6.63 -3.17 -12.16
C LEU A 167 -5.67 -2.55 -11.15
N LEU A 168 -5.97 -1.35 -10.65
CA LEU A 168 -5.13 -0.66 -9.68
C LEU A 168 -4.98 -1.48 -8.38
N THR A 169 -6.05 -2.05 -7.88
CA THR A 169 -6.00 -2.91 -6.68
C THR A 169 -5.16 -4.17 -6.92
N ALA A 170 -5.25 -4.78 -8.11
CA ALA A 170 -4.44 -5.93 -8.49
C ALA A 170 -2.94 -5.56 -8.60
N GLU A 171 -2.61 -4.41 -9.19
CA GLU A 171 -1.23 -3.91 -9.28
C GLU A 171 -0.63 -3.65 -7.89
N LEU A 172 -1.36 -2.99 -6.98
CA LEU A 172 -0.91 -2.74 -5.61
C LEU A 172 -0.70 -4.04 -4.82
N THR A 173 -1.59 -5.03 -5.00
CA THR A 173 -1.45 -6.34 -4.36
C THR A 173 -0.23 -7.11 -4.88
N ALA A 174 0.02 -7.05 -6.18
CA ALA A 174 1.22 -7.65 -6.78
C ALA A 174 2.49 -6.96 -6.26
N GLU A 175 2.47 -5.64 -6.13
CA GLU A 175 3.58 -4.89 -5.55
C GLU A 175 3.83 -5.26 -4.09
N LEU A 176 2.79 -5.32 -3.26
CA LEU A 176 2.92 -5.76 -1.86
C LEU A 176 3.57 -7.14 -1.77
N THR A 177 3.16 -8.07 -2.64
CA THR A 177 3.75 -9.41 -2.70
C THR A 177 5.23 -9.36 -3.09
N ALA A 178 5.59 -8.54 -4.07
CA ALA A 178 6.98 -8.34 -4.47
C ALA A 178 7.82 -7.71 -3.35
N ARG A 179 7.25 -6.76 -2.60
CA ARG A 179 7.90 -6.12 -1.45
C ARG A 179 8.16 -7.09 -0.31
N LYS A 180 7.19 -7.92 0.02
CA LYS A 180 7.37 -8.97 1.05
C LYS A 180 8.51 -9.91 0.69
N LYS A 181 8.60 -10.38 -0.56
CA LYS A 181 9.72 -11.19 -1.04
C LYS A 181 11.06 -10.45 -0.97
N GLN A 182 11.06 -9.17 -1.30
CA GLN A 182 12.26 -8.34 -1.22
C GLN A 182 12.72 -8.15 0.23
N TYR A 183 11.78 -7.88 1.16
CA TYR A 183 12.04 -7.82 2.59
C TYR A 183 12.68 -9.13 3.10
N GLU A 184 12.08 -10.28 2.79
CA GLU A 184 12.60 -11.60 3.16
C GLU A 184 14.06 -11.80 2.66
N PHE A 185 14.31 -11.47 1.39
CA PHE A 185 15.66 -11.57 0.81
C PHE A 185 16.68 -10.70 1.54
N TYR A 186 16.36 -9.43 1.83
CA TYR A 186 17.29 -8.54 2.53
C TYR A 186 17.44 -8.92 4.00
N ARG A 187 16.38 -9.31 4.69
CA ARG A 187 16.46 -9.83 6.05
C ARG A 187 17.43 -11.00 6.12
N ASP A 188 17.27 -11.98 5.25
CA ASP A 188 18.12 -13.16 5.24
C ASP A 188 19.57 -12.82 4.92
N LYS A 189 19.81 -11.94 3.95
CA LYS A 189 21.15 -11.46 3.59
C LYS A 189 21.83 -10.69 4.71
N LEU A 190 21.12 -9.79 5.39
CA LEU A 190 21.65 -8.96 6.48
C LEU A 190 21.93 -9.76 7.74
N LEU A 191 21.24 -10.87 7.95
CA LEU A 191 21.36 -11.72 9.14
C LEU A 191 22.18 -12.99 8.90
N THR A 192 22.80 -13.13 7.72
CA THR A 192 23.77 -14.18 7.39
C THR A 192 25.19 -13.68 7.62
N PHE A 193 25.93 -14.31 8.55
CA PHE A 193 27.27 -13.91 8.93
C PHE A 193 28.31 -15.00 8.59
N SER A 194 29.50 -14.59 8.16
CA SER A 194 30.64 -15.49 8.03
C SER A 194 31.18 -15.85 9.42
N GLU A 195 31.50 -17.11 9.66
CA GLU A 195 31.92 -17.64 10.98
C GLU A 195 33.07 -16.88 11.63
N ASN A 196 33.93 -16.24 10.85
CA ASN A 196 35.11 -15.52 11.33
C ASN A 196 34.86 -14.03 11.63
N LYS A 197 33.64 -13.50 11.40
CA LYS A 197 33.36 -12.05 11.54
C LYS A 197 32.51 -11.69 12.76
N VAL A 198 31.83 -12.64 13.37
CA VAL A 198 30.95 -12.43 14.52
C VAL A 198 31.14 -13.53 15.54
N LYS A 199 30.89 -13.23 16.81
CA LYS A 199 30.85 -14.25 17.87
C LYS A 199 29.57 -15.06 17.75
N TYR A 200 29.67 -16.35 18.01
CA TYR A 200 28.54 -17.25 18.10
C TYR A 200 28.39 -17.72 19.57
N LEU A 201 27.22 -17.46 20.17
CA LEU A 201 26.98 -17.78 21.58
C LEU A 201 25.72 -18.65 21.71
N PRO A 202 25.71 -19.58 22.70
CA PRO A 202 24.47 -20.26 23.06
C PRO A 202 23.44 -19.27 23.60
N LEU A 203 22.18 -19.44 23.22
CA LEU A 203 21.09 -18.55 23.60
C LEU A 203 20.95 -18.44 25.14
N GLY A 204 21.24 -19.50 25.88
CA GLY A 204 21.24 -19.50 27.37
C GLY A 204 22.27 -18.58 28.00
N GLU A 205 23.32 -18.12 27.30
CA GLU A 205 24.26 -17.12 27.79
C GLU A 205 23.74 -15.69 27.65
N LEU A 206 22.83 -15.48 26.68
CA LEU A 206 22.19 -14.19 26.37
C LEU A 206 20.89 -14.02 27.18
N TYR A 207 20.16 -15.09 27.32
CA TYR A 207 18.89 -15.21 28.02
C TYR A 207 19.03 -16.21 29.16
N PRO A 208 19.48 -15.78 30.34
CA PRO A 208 19.77 -16.71 31.48
C PRO A 208 18.51 -17.42 31.99
N ASP A 209 17.35 -16.77 31.90
CA ASP A 209 16.07 -17.37 32.24
C ASP A 209 15.26 -17.67 30.96
N ILE A 210 15.36 -18.93 30.52
CA ILE A 210 14.50 -19.49 29.46
C ILE A 210 13.57 -20.49 30.13
N ARG A 211 12.27 -20.19 30.13
CA ARG A 211 11.23 -20.93 30.86
C ARG A 211 9.99 -21.15 29.96
N ASN A 212 9.12 -22.04 30.39
CA ASN A 212 7.80 -22.19 29.80
C ASN A 212 6.80 -21.28 30.50
N GLY A 213 5.84 -20.73 29.78
CA GLY A 213 4.60 -20.20 30.28
C GLY A 213 3.79 -21.30 31.01
N PHE A 214 2.62 -20.97 31.51
CA PHE A 214 1.76 -21.93 32.19
C PHE A 214 1.35 -23.07 31.25
N VAL A 215 1.51 -24.30 31.71
CA VAL A 215 1.09 -25.52 31.00
C VAL A 215 0.03 -26.23 31.85
N GLY A 216 -1.20 -26.25 31.33
CA GLY A 216 -2.33 -26.89 32.02
C GLY A 216 -3.67 -26.30 31.60
N THR A 217 -4.75 -26.78 32.19
CA THR A 217 -6.10 -26.25 31.89
C THR A 217 -6.29 -24.91 32.57
N VAL A 218 -6.47 -23.85 31.78
CA VAL A 218 -6.64 -22.46 32.26
C VAL A 218 -8.10 -21.99 32.23
N THR A 219 -8.96 -22.66 31.47
CA THR A 219 -10.37 -22.28 31.26
C THR A 219 -11.14 -21.95 32.55
N PRO A 220 -10.96 -22.68 33.67
CA PRO A 220 -11.66 -22.37 34.94
C PRO A 220 -11.25 -21.03 35.56
N PHE A 221 -10.13 -20.45 35.13
CA PHE A 221 -9.57 -19.21 35.68
C PHE A 221 -9.78 -18.02 34.78
N PHE A 222 -10.51 -18.16 33.67
CA PHE A 222 -10.81 -17.04 32.80
C PHE A 222 -11.64 -15.98 33.54
N SER A 223 -11.34 -14.73 33.23
CA SER A 223 -11.95 -13.53 33.81
C SER A 223 -12.27 -12.53 32.71
N ASN A 224 -12.96 -11.45 33.06
CA ASN A 224 -13.18 -10.32 32.17
C ASN A 224 -11.98 -9.34 32.21
N LYS A 225 -11.93 -8.43 31.25
CA LYS A 225 -10.85 -7.43 31.12
C LYS A 225 -10.70 -6.55 32.36
N GLU A 226 -11.81 -6.20 33.01
CA GLU A 226 -11.83 -5.25 34.14
C GLU A 226 -11.20 -5.82 35.41
N ASN A 227 -11.38 -7.13 35.65
CA ASN A 227 -10.96 -7.82 36.86
C ASN A 227 -9.82 -8.82 36.64
N GLY A 228 -9.37 -8.98 35.40
CA GLY A 228 -8.38 -9.98 35.02
C GLY A 228 -7.04 -9.39 34.65
N VAL A 229 -6.07 -10.28 34.50
CA VAL A 229 -4.74 -10.02 33.94
C VAL A 229 -4.68 -10.62 32.55
N LEU A 230 -4.10 -9.90 31.58
CA LEU A 230 -3.95 -10.34 30.20
C LEU A 230 -3.23 -11.69 30.13
N TYR A 231 -3.72 -12.59 29.27
CA TYR A 231 -3.17 -13.94 29.13
C TYR A 231 -2.94 -14.25 27.66
N LEU A 232 -1.67 -14.25 27.24
CA LEU A 232 -1.26 -14.48 25.86
C LEU A 232 -1.15 -15.98 25.54
N ARG A 233 -1.55 -16.33 24.34
CA ARG A 233 -1.52 -17.71 23.80
C ARG A 233 -0.71 -17.75 22.51
N GLY A 234 -0.38 -18.93 22.02
CA GLY A 234 0.32 -19.10 20.74
C GLY A 234 -0.38 -18.43 19.55
N THR A 235 -1.70 -18.31 19.57
CA THR A 235 -2.49 -17.62 18.55
C THR A 235 -2.30 -16.11 18.55
N ASN A 236 -1.76 -15.53 19.62
CA ASN A 236 -1.48 -14.10 19.71
C ASN A 236 -0.08 -13.73 19.21
N VAL A 237 0.77 -14.71 18.85
CA VAL A 237 2.17 -14.47 18.43
C VAL A 237 2.36 -14.94 17.00
N HIS A 238 2.56 -14.00 16.08
CA HIS A 238 2.83 -14.28 14.68
C HIS A 238 3.56 -13.09 14.01
N ASP A 239 4.32 -13.36 12.97
CA ASP A 239 4.99 -12.35 12.14
C ASP A 239 5.84 -11.33 12.95
N GLY A 240 6.46 -11.75 14.05
CA GLY A 240 7.32 -10.87 14.88
C GLY A 240 6.56 -9.96 15.83
N VAL A 241 5.22 -10.03 15.90
CA VAL A 241 4.38 -9.15 16.71
C VAL A 241 3.44 -9.90 17.64
N ILE A 242 2.94 -9.22 18.66
CA ILE A 242 1.88 -9.70 19.56
C ILE A 242 0.56 -9.07 19.11
N SER A 243 -0.41 -9.90 18.72
CA SER A 243 -1.75 -9.46 18.31
C SER A 243 -2.68 -9.33 19.51
N ASN A 244 -3.53 -8.30 19.48
CA ASN A 244 -4.62 -8.11 20.43
C ASN A 244 -5.93 -8.82 20.00
N GLU A 245 -5.93 -9.57 18.91
CA GLU A 245 -7.08 -10.34 18.48
C GLU A 245 -7.29 -11.56 19.39
N ASP A 246 -8.54 -11.85 19.74
CA ASP A 246 -8.94 -12.99 20.58
C ASP A 246 -8.16 -13.14 21.90
N VAL A 247 -7.74 -12.02 22.50
CA VAL A 247 -7.07 -12.05 23.80
C VAL A 247 -8.03 -12.51 24.90
N VAL A 248 -7.48 -13.23 25.87
CA VAL A 248 -8.21 -13.67 27.06
C VAL A 248 -7.56 -13.11 28.32
N TYR A 249 -8.29 -13.13 29.40
CA TYR A 249 -7.84 -12.64 30.71
C TYR A 249 -7.98 -13.76 31.73
N VAL A 250 -7.09 -13.80 32.72
CA VAL A 250 -7.13 -14.74 33.85
C VAL A 250 -7.35 -13.98 35.16
N SER A 251 -7.90 -14.64 36.16
CA SER A 251 -8.12 -14.03 37.47
C SER A 251 -6.81 -13.58 38.13
N LYS A 252 -6.87 -12.52 38.95
CA LYS A 252 -5.71 -12.03 39.72
C LYS A 252 -5.13 -13.09 40.63
N GLU A 253 -6.00 -13.91 41.24
CA GLU A 253 -5.56 -15.04 42.08
C GLU A 253 -4.74 -16.06 41.28
N PHE A 254 -5.15 -16.38 40.04
CA PHE A 254 -4.36 -17.23 39.16
C PHE A 254 -3.01 -16.59 38.83
N HIS A 255 -2.98 -15.31 38.53
CA HIS A 255 -1.76 -14.57 38.23
C HIS A 255 -0.78 -14.58 39.39
N GLU A 256 -1.25 -14.27 40.60
CA GLU A 256 -0.42 -14.27 41.82
C GLU A 256 0.17 -15.66 42.12
N LYS A 257 -0.64 -16.71 41.94
CA LYS A 257 -0.20 -18.11 42.13
C LYS A 257 0.82 -18.54 41.07
N HIS A 258 0.76 -17.97 39.86
CA HIS A 258 1.60 -18.33 38.73
C HIS A 258 2.46 -17.13 38.26
N ASN A 259 2.93 -16.29 39.18
CA ASN A 259 3.75 -15.10 38.87
C ASN A 259 5.07 -15.42 38.14
N ARG A 260 5.57 -16.67 38.28
CA ARG A 260 6.74 -17.11 37.50
C ARG A 260 6.55 -17.11 36.00
N THR A 261 5.29 -17.12 35.50
CA THR A 261 4.95 -17.05 34.08
C THR A 261 4.60 -15.63 33.61
N GLU A 262 4.76 -14.66 34.52
CA GLU A 262 4.61 -13.24 34.20
C GLU A 262 5.66 -12.78 33.20
N LEU A 263 5.22 -11.99 32.23
CA LEU A 263 6.03 -11.42 31.15
C LEU A 263 6.59 -10.06 31.56
N LYS A 264 7.83 -9.82 31.20
CA LYS A 264 8.50 -8.53 31.41
C LYS A 264 8.74 -7.84 30.08
N SER A 265 8.81 -6.52 30.10
CA SER A 265 9.28 -5.76 28.95
C SER A 265 10.64 -6.27 28.48
N ASP A 266 10.85 -6.34 27.17
CA ASP A 266 12.03 -6.91 26.50
C ASP A 266 12.22 -8.44 26.62
N ASP A 267 11.27 -9.18 27.23
CA ASP A 267 11.23 -10.63 27.09
C ASP A 267 10.94 -10.99 25.63
N ILE A 268 11.47 -12.12 25.16
CA ILE A 268 11.01 -12.74 23.91
C ILE A 268 10.06 -13.88 24.26
N ILE A 269 8.89 -13.90 23.65
CA ILE A 269 7.97 -15.04 23.69
C ILE A 269 7.99 -15.78 22.37
N MET A 270 7.99 -17.11 22.42
CA MET A 270 8.02 -17.97 21.23
C MET A 270 6.97 -19.08 21.31
N VAL A 271 6.29 -19.32 20.22
CA VAL A 271 5.29 -20.38 20.09
C VAL A 271 5.98 -21.75 20.17
N GLN A 272 5.58 -22.54 21.18
CA GLN A 272 6.15 -23.83 21.49
C GLN A 272 5.53 -24.98 20.70
N SER A 273 4.25 -24.87 20.34
CA SER A 273 3.47 -25.92 19.67
C SER A 273 2.56 -25.35 18.57
N GLY A 274 2.31 -26.10 17.52
CA GLY A 274 1.51 -25.67 16.36
C GLY A 274 2.36 -24.88 15.36
N HIS A 275 2.21 -23.57 15.30
CA HIS A 275 3.06 -22.66 14.51
C HIS A 275 4.40 -22.39 15.20
N VAL A 276 5.16 -23.46 15.36
CA VAL A 276 6.40 -23.51 16.15
C VAL A 276 7.42 -22.51 15.64
N GLY A 277 8.02 -21.75 16.57
CA GLY A 277 9.12 -20.81 16.26
C GLY A 277 8.67 -19.40 15.90
N GLU A 278 7.35 -19.14 15.80
CA GLU A 278 6.85 -17.76 15.76
C GLU A 278 7.20 -17.09 17.09
N CYS A 279 7.81 -15.91 17.04
CA CYS A 279 8.28 -15.22 18.24
C CYS A 279 8.15 -13.71 18.11
N ALA A 280 8.03 -13.03 19.24
CA ALA A 280 7.92 -11.59 19.32
C ALA A 280 8.56 -11.05 20.60
N VAL A 281 8.94 -9.77 20.61
CA VAL A 281 9.40 -9.06 21.80
C VAL A 281 8.21 -8.55 22.59
N VAL A 282 8.20 -8.74 23.88
CA VAL A 282 7.20 -8.20 24.81
C VAL A 282 7.45 -6.70 24.99
N GLY A 283 6.57 -5.89 24.43
CA GLY A 283 6.58 -4.43 24.65
C GLY A 283 5.96 -4.05 26.00
N GLU A 284 6.09 -2.78 26.38
CA GLU A 284 5.54 -2.22 27.63
C GLU A 284 4.05 -2.50 27.82
N ALA A 285 3.27 -2.48 26.73
CA ALA A 285 1.82 -2.73 26.76
C ALA A 285 1.45 -4.16 27.23
N TYR A 286 2.37 -5.10 27.14
CA TYR A 286 2.17 -6.51 27.50
C TYR A 286 2.95 -6.94 28.75
N ALA A 287 3.73 -6.03 29.33
CA ALA A 287 4.42 -6.29 30.60
C ALA A 287 3.39 -6.53 31.72
N GLY A 288 3.62 -7.52 32.56
CA GLY A 288 2.68 -7.97 33.57
C GLY A 288 1.65 -8.99 33.11
N ALA A 289 1.55 -9.30 31.80
CA ALA A 289 0.70 -10.37 31.31
C ALA A 289 1.24 -11.75 31.70
N ASN A 290 0.37 -12.76 31.75
CA ASN A 290 0.77 -14.16 31.79
C ASN A 290 0.67 -14.80 30.41
N CYS A 291 1.23 -16.00 30.24
CA CYS A 291 1.16 -16.69 28.96
C CYS A 291 0.93 -18.21 29.08
N HIS A 292 0.31 -18.77 28.03
CA HIS A 292 0.00 -20.19 27.92
C HIS A 292 0.98 -20.91 27.00
N ALA A 293 1.71 -21.87 27.53
CA ALA A 293 2.55 -22.79 26.75
C ALA A 293 3.44 -22.11 25.67
N LEU A 294 3.94 -20.91 26.00
CA LEU A 294 4.97 -20.21 25.23
C LEU A 294 6.32 -20.43 25.86
N ILE A 295 7.38 -20.41 25.07
CA ILE A 295 8.74 -20.29 25.62
C ILE A 295 8.98 -18.80 25.87
N VAL A 296 9.32 -18.46 27.12
CA VAL A 296 9.67 -17.10 27.55
C VAL A 296 11.17 -17.02 27.75
N MET A 297 11.82 -16.05 27.16
CA MET A 297 13.26 -15.81 27.24
C MET A 297 13.51 -14.40 27.76
N SER A 298 14.01 -14.31 28.99
CA SER A 298 14.29 -13.02 29.64
C SER A 298 15.69 -12.53 29.33
N ASN A 299 15.79 -11.31 28.75
CA ASN A 299 17.04 -10.74 28.28
C ASN A 299 18.03 -10.48 29.43
N GLY A 300 19.27 -10.93 29.30
CA GLY A 300 20.36 -10.65 30.20
C GLY A 300 21.09 -9.32 29.97
N GLY A 301 20.56 -8.44 29.10
CA GLY A 301 21.15 -7.13 28.78
C GLY A 301 22.36 -7.19 27.83
N LYS A 302 22.63 -8.34 27.22
CA LYS A 302 23.79 -8.55 26.34
C LYS A 302 23.50 -8.41 24.84
N CYS A 303 22.24 -8.37 24.47
CA CYS A 303 21.82 -8.27 23.07
C CYS A 303 20.50 -7.52 22.94
N ASN A 304 20.20 -7.06 21.75
CA ASN A 304 18.92 -6.49 21.39
C ASN A 304 17.92 -7.62 21.11
N SER A 305 16.81 -7.69 21.88
CA SER A 305 15.81 -8.76 21.75
C SER A 305 15.16 -8.77 20.37
N LYS A 306 14.93 -7.61 19.75
CA LYS A 306 14.34 -7.52 18.41
C LYS A 306 15.28 -8.05 17.32
N TYR A 307 16.62 -7.88 17.49
CA TYR A 307 17.61 -8.51 16.62
C TYR A 307 17.48 -10.05 16.65
N ILE A 308 17.29 -10.64 17.83
CA ILE A 308 17.12 -12.10 17.98
C ILE A 308 15.81 -12.57 17.36
N VAL A 309 14.72 -11.80 17.50
CA VAL A 309 13.44 -12.10 16.83
C VAL A 309 13.63 -12.10 15.31
N TYR A 310 14.22 -11.05 14.71
CA TYR A 310 14.53 -11.01 13.28
C TYR A 310 15.42 -12.18 12.84
N TYR A 311 16.43 -12.53 13.65
CA TYR A 311 17.28 -13.67 13.33
C TYR A 311 16.50 -14.98 13.28
N PHE A 312 15.58 -15.24 14.23
CA PHE A 312 14.75 -16.46 14.18
C PHE A 312 13.72 -16.45 13.04
N HIS A 313 13.34 -15.30 12.53
CA HIS A 313 12.50 -15.19 11.34
C HIS A 313 13.29 -15.31 10.03
N SER A 314 14.62 -15.22 10.05
CA SER A 314 15.49 -15.42 8.89
C SER A 314 15.62 -16.92 8.52
N TYR A 315 16.05 -17.17 7.28
CA TYR A 315 16.29 -18.54 6.79
C TYR A 315 17.22 -19.34 7.71
N GLU A 316 18.37 -18.77 8.10
CA GLU A 316 19.34 -19.45 8.98
C GLU A 316 18.78 -19.68 10.40
N GLY A 317 18.04 -18.73 10.93
CA GLY A 317 17.39 -18.87 12.24
C GLY A 317 16.31 -19.95 12.22
N ARG A 318 15.43 -19.95 11.20
CA ARG A 318 14.40 -21.00 11.02
C ARG A 318 15.03 -22.39 10.91
N LYS A 319 16.08 -22.54 10.12
CA LYS A 319 16.81 -23.81 10.00
C LYS A 319 17.32 -24.33 11.35
N LYS A 320 17.80 -23.42 12.23
CA LYS A 320 18.23 -23.82 13.58
C LYS A 320 17.06 -24.23 14.49
N LEU A 321 15.93 -23.56 14.39
CA LEU A 321 14.71 -23.94 15.12
C LEU A 321 14.16 -25.28 14.62
N ASP A 322 14.16 -25.52 13.31
CA ASP A 322 13.73 -26.78 12.71
C ASP A 322 14.60 -27.95 13.20
N ALA A 323 15.91 -27.76 13.32
CA ALA A 323 16.85 -28.78 13.82
C ALA A 323 16.58 -29.25 15.26
N ILE A 324 15.96 -28.39 16.08
CA ILE A 324 15.62 -28.74 17.48
C ILE A 324 14.15 -29.08 17.67
N THR A 325 13.34 -28.89 16.63
CA THR A 325 11.91 -29.22 16.62
C THR A 325 11.71 -30.71 16.65
N THR A 326 10.75 -31.18 17.45
CA THR A 326 10.40 -32.59 17.61
C THR A 326 8.90 -32.78 17.46
N GLY A 327 8.46 -34.02 17.20
CA GLY A 327 7.05 -34.36 17.03
C GLY A 327 6.71 -34.72 15.58
N GLY A 328 5.67 -35.52 15.41
CA GLY A 328 5.14 -35.92 14.10
C GLY A 328 4.05 -34.96 13.62
N THR A 329 2.78 -35.29 13.90
CA THR A 329 1.61 -34.49 13.50
C THR A 329 1.57 -33.13 14.19
N VAL A 330 1.99 -33.04 15.45
CA VAL A 330 2.13 -31.77 16.19
C VAL A 330 3.62 -31.52 16.48
N LYS A 331 4.14 -30.48 15.87
CA LYS A 331 5.53 -30.05 16.08
C LYS A 331 5.69 -29.35 17.44
N HIS A 332 6.87 -29.48 18.03
CA HIS A 332 7.14 -28.96 19.37
C HIS A 332 8.61 -28.58 19.57
N ILE A 333 8.87 -27.45 20.26
CA ILE A 333 10.20 -27.03 20.72
C ILE A 333 10.22 -27.03 22.24
N LEU A 334 11.31 -27.56 22.82
CA LEU A 334 11.53 -27.58 24.27
C LEU A 334 12.41 -26.39 24.71
N ALA A 335 12.05 -25.71 25.78
CA ALA A 335 12.84 -24.62 26.36
C ALA A 335 14.29 -25.04 26.68
N SER A 336 14.50 -26.32 27.12
CA SER A 336 15.84 -26.87 27.36
C SER A 336 16.71 -26.99 26.12
N LYS A 337 16.08 -27.21 24.93
CA LYS A 337 16.79 -27.24 23.64
C LYS A 337 17.09 -25.82 23.16
N MET A 338 16.18 -24.86 23.39
CA MET A 338 16.39 -23.45 23.04
C MET A 338 17.66 -22.88 23.72
N LYS A 339 17.94 -23.23 24.98
CA LYS A 339 19.17 -22.80 25.69
C LYS A 339 20.45 -23.12 24.92
N LYS A 340 20.45 -24.19 24.11
CA LYS A 340 21.64 -24.69 23.39
C LYS A 340 21.74 -24.15 21.97
N VAL A 341 20.73 -23.42 21.45
CA VAL A 341 20.77 -22.85 20.11
C VAL A 341 21.87 -21.80 20.05
N ILE A 342 22.77 -21.97 19.09
CA ILE A 342 23.89 -21.06 18.88
C ILE A 342 23.48 -19.98 17.86
N VAL A 343 23.58 -18.70 18.26
CA VAL A 343 23.19 -17.55 17.46
C VAL A 343 24.37 -16.61 17.23
N PRO A 344 24.44 -15.93 16.06
CA PRO A 344 25.48 -14.93 15.81
C PRO A 344 25.19 -13.65 16.62
N ILE A 345 26.23 -13.10 17.24
CA ILE A 345 26.13 -11.91 18.09
C ILE A 345 27.15 -10.87 17.64
N PRO A 346 26.79 -10.02 16.67
CA PRO A 346 27.59 -8.86 16.34
C PRO A 346 27.60 -7.83 17.49
N PRO A 347 28.49 -6.82 17.47
CA PRO A 347 28.46 -5.74 18.45
C PRO A 347 27.06 -5.10 18.57
N LEU A 348 26.67 -4.65 19.77
CA LEU A 348 25.32 -4.14 20.05
C LEU A 348 24.93 -2.98 19.13
N GLU A 349 25.87 -2.11 18.80
CA GLU A 349 25.67 -1.03 17.83
C GLU A 349 25.26 -1.56 16.44
N VAL A 350 25.89 -2.64 15.99
CA VAL A 350 25.54 -3.29 14.71
C VAL A 350 24.17 -3.94 14.79
N GLN A 351 23.84 -4.61 15.94
CA GLN A 351 22.49 -5.16 16.14
C GLN A 351 21.41 -4.06 16.06
N ASN A 352 21.62 -2.93 16.73
CA ASN A 352 20.69 -1.81 16.72
C ASN A 352 20.51 -1.23 15.29
N ARG A 353 21.60 -1.11 14.53
CA ARG A 353 21.52 -0.67 13.11
C ARG A 353 20.75 -1.66 12.26
N LEU A 354 20.98 -2.96 12.41
CA LEU A 354 20.24 -4.00 11.70
C LEU A 354 18.75 -3.96 12.04
N VAL A 355 18.40 -3.81 13.30
CA VAL A 355 17.01 -3.67 13.75
C VAL A 355 16.37 -2.45 13.10
N ASN A 356 16.99 -1.28 13.14
CA ASN A 356 16.44 -0.06 12.55
C ASN A 356 16.20 -0.21 11.03
N VAL A 357 17.13 -0.85 10.31
CA VAL A 357 16.95 -1.11 8.86
C VAL A 357 15.79 -2.06 8.60
N LEU A 358 15.70 -3.15 9.36
CA LEU A 358 14.65 -4.15 9.20
C LEU A 358 13.27 -3.60 9.61
N ASP A 359 13.18 -2.80 10.68
CA ASP A 359 11.95 -2.12 11.09
C ASP A 359 11.39 -1.22 10.00
N ASN A 360 12.26 -0.43 9.37
CA ASN A 360 11.85 0.45 8.28
C ASN A 360 11.39 -0.34 7.03
N LEU A 361 12.07 -1.42 6.68
CA LEU A 361 11.67 -2.29 5.55
C LEU A 361 10.36 -3.02 5.84
N GLU A 362 10.16 -3.48 7.08
CA GLU A 362 8.94 -4.17 7.50
C GLU A 362 7.74 -3.22 7.50
N ALA A 363 7.90 -1.99 8.01
CA ALA A 363 6.84 -0.99 8.06
C ALA A 363 6.23 -0.71 6.66
N ILE A 364 7.04 -0.72 5.60
CA ILE A 364 6.54 -0.55 4.22
C ILE A 364 5.59 -1.68 3.81
N CYS A 365 5.80 -2.89 4.33
CA CYS A 365 5.05 -4.09 3.96
C CYS A 365 3.85 -4.38 4.88
N THR A 366 3.84 -3.84 6.09
CA THR A 366 2.90 -4.25 7.16
C THR A 366 2.11 -3.11 7.77
N ASP A 367 2.57 -1.85 7.66
CA ASP A 367 1.89 -0.73 8.29
C ASP A 367 0.54 -0.44 7.61
N LEU A 368 -0.54 -0.71 8.35
CA LEU A 368 -1.91 -0.48 7.91
C LEU A 368 -2.30 1.00 7.83
N ASN A 369 -1.47 1.91 8.34
CA ASN A 369 -1.76 3.34 8.34
C ASN A 369 -0.95 4.11 7.28
N ILE A 370 0.23 3.60 6.89
CA ILE A 370 1.19 4.33 6.06
C ILE A 370 1.67 3.50 4.87
N GLY A 371 1.56 2.17 4.91
CA GLY A 371 2.13 1.25 3.91
C GLY A 371 1.20 0.90 2.75
N LEU A 372 1.68 0.03 1.87
CA LEU A 372 0.88 -0.57 0.79
C LEU A 372 -0.42 -1.22 1.26
N PRO A 373 -0.50 -1.89 2.43
CA PRO A 373 -1.76 -2.41 2.94
C PRO A 373 -2.82 -1.33 3.16
N ALA A 374 -2.44 -0.16 3.71
CA ALA A 374 -3.36 0.97 3.89
C ALA A 374 -3.90 1.49 2.55
N GLU A 375 -3.04 1.59 1.55
CA GLU A 375 -3.44 2.00 0.19
C GLU A 375 -4.42 1.01 -0.42
N ILE A 376 -4.15 -0.30 -0.30
CA ILE A 376 -5.03 -1.36 -0.80
C ILE A 376 -6.41 -1.27 -0.12
N GLU A 377 -6.45 -1.12 1.20
CA GLU A 377 -7.70 -0.99 1.96
C GLU A 377 -8.48 0.28 1.58
N ALA A 378 -7.79 1.41 1.46
CA ALA A 378 -8.40 2.67 1.03
C ALA A 378 -8.98 2.56 -0.39
N ARG A 379 -8.28 1.91 -1.32
CA ARG A 379 -8.76 1.66 -2.68
C ARG A 379 -9.93 0.69 -2.71
N GLN A 380 -9.91 -0.33 -1.86
CA GLN A 380 -11.04 -1.26 -1.75
C GLN A 380 -12.31 -0.55 -1.26
N LYS A 381 -12.22 0.26 -0.20
CA LYS A 381 -13.35 1.07 0.29
C LYS A 381 -13.85 2.07 -0.77
N GLN A 382 -12.93 2.69 -1.49
CA GLN A 382 -13.24 3.59 -2.59
C GLN A 382 -13.95 2.85 -3.73
N TYR A 383 -13.46 1.68 -4.14
CA TYR A 383 -14.10 0.83 -5.13
C TYR A 383 -15.53 0.46 -4.72
N GLU A 384 -15.75 -0.01 -3.49
CA GLU A 384 -17.06 -0.39 -2.98
C GLU A 384 -18.05 0.78 -3.01
N TYR A 385 -17.63 1.95 -2.55
CA TYR A 385 -18.46 3.16 -2.59
C TYR A 385 -18.87 3.55 -4.01
N TYR A 386 -17.91 3.58 -4.95
CA TYR A 386 -18.22 3.96 -6.34
C TYR A 386 -18.98 2.87 -7.08
N ARG A 387 -18.69 1.61 -6.83
CA ARG A 387 -19.44 0.49 -7.38
C ARG A 387 -20.91 0.61 -6.99
N ASP A 388 -21.19 0.80 -5.73
CA ASP A 388 -22.56 0.91 -5.23
C ASP A 388 -23.26 2.13 -5.83
N LEU A 389 -22.58 3.27 -5.88
CA LEU A 389 -23.10 4.49 -6.48
C LEU A 389 -23.36 4.35 -7.99
N LEU A 390 -22.43 3.76 -8.74
CA LEU A 390 -22.52 3.62 -10.20
C LEU A 390 -23.53 2.55 -10.65
N LEU A 391 -23.81 1.57 -9.80
CA LEU A 391 -24.72 0.47 -10.09
C LEU A 391 -26.12 0.67 -9.47
N THR A 392 -26.34 1.76 -8.73
CA THR A 392 -27.65 2.11 -8.16
C THR A 392 -28.39 3.03 -9.12
N PHE A 393 -29.45 2.53 -9.73
CA PHE A 393 -30.33 3.26 -10.65
C PHE A 393 -31.73 3.37 -10.10
N ALA A 394 -32.44 4.47 -10.41
CA ALA A 394 -33.86 4.60 -10.13
C ALA A 394 -34.67 3.99 -11.29
N GLU A 395 -35.73 3.25 -10.96
CA GLU A 395 -36.64 2.64 -11.94
C GLU A 395 -37.53 3.70 -12.63
N THR A 396 -37.80 4.83 -11.94
CA THR A 396 -38.60 5.96 -12.45
C THR A 396 -38.07 7.28 -11.89
N GLY A 397 -37.80 8.26 -12.76
CA GLY A 397 -37.48 9.68 -12.44
C GLY A 397 -36.32 9.88 -11.44
N SER A 398 -35.39 10.74 -11.73
CA SER A 398 -34.17 11.11 -11.01
C SER A 398 -33.35 9.95 -10.40
N THR A 399 -32.16 9.78 -10.89
CA THR A 399 -31.14 8.90 -10.30
C THR A 399 -30.67 9.50 -8.97
N LEU A 400 -30.34 8.67 -7.96
CA LEU A 400 -29.80 9.09 -6.66
C LEU A 400 -28.62 10.07 -6.74
N LEU A 401 -27.99 10.19 -7.92
CA LEU A 401 -26.91 11.13 -8.22
C LEU A 401 -27.39 12.59 -8.38
N THR A 402 -28.68 12.84 -8.59
CA THR A 402 -29.22 14.20 -8.84
C THR A 402 -29.77 14.87 -7.59
N ASP A 403 -30.11 14.16 -6.52
CA ASP A 403 -30.78 14.73 -5.34
C ASP A 403 -29.85 15.35 -4.27
N ARG A 404 -28.51 15.31 -4.45
CA ARG A 404 -27.54 15.96 -3.53
C ARG A 404 -27.00 17.31 -4.02
N GLN A 405 -27.62 17.95 -5.00
CA GLN A 405 -27.21 19.27 -5.49
C GLN A 405 -28.31 20.33 -5.33
N THR A 406 -28.71 20.62 -4.10
CA THR A 406 -29.38 21.90 -3.81
C THR A 406 -28.94 22.40 -2.45
N ASP A 407 -27.77 23.00 -2.41
CA ASP A 407 -27.51 24.15 -1.55
C ASP A 407 -26.45 25.04 -2.22
N ARG A 408 -26.96 26.06 -2.90
CA ARG A 408 -26.15 27.14 -3.46
C ARG A 408 -25.83 28.12 -2.34
N GLN A 409 -24.57 28.18 -1.96
CA GLN A 409 -24.02 29.41 -1.36
C GLN A 409 -22.53 29.59 -1.73
N THR A 410 -22.29 30.69 -2.46
CA THR A 410 -21.09 31.52 -2.65
C THR A 410 -19.91 31.03 -3.50
N ASP A 411 -19.66 31.81 -4.56
CA ASP A 411 -18.71 31.64 -5.67
C ASP A 411 -17.19 31.55 -5.34
N ARG A 412 -16.77 31.54 -4.08
CA ARG A 412 -15.37 31.32 -3.66
C ARG A 412 -15.10 29.95 -3.02
N GLN A 413 -16.13 29.20 -2.68
CA GLN A 413 -16.03 27.83 -2.16
C GLN A 413 -16.12 26.76 -3.26
N THR A 414 -16.56 27.11 -4.45
CA THR A 414 -16.81 26.19 -5.58
C THR A 414 -15.52 25.59 -6.15
N ASP A 415 -14.44 26.36 -6.26
CA ASP A 415 -13.16 25.85 -6.80
C ASP A 415 -12.49 24.86 -5.84
N LEU A 416 -12.54 25.13 -4.54
CA LEU A 416 -12.06 24.23 -3.49
C LEU A 416 -12.82 22.92 -3.45
N SER A 417 -14.14 22.97 -3.66
CA SER A 417 -14.99 21.78 -3.70
C SER A 417 -14.73 20.92 -4.93
N ALA A 418 -14.51 21.55 -6.10
CA ALA A 418 -14.20 20.85 -7.33
C ALA A 418 -12.85 20.15 -7.29
N ILE A 419 -11.79 20.81 -6.80
CA ILE A 419 -10.46 20.20 -6.64
C ILE A 419 -10.50 19.04 -5.66
N LYS A 420 -11.11 19.20 -4.49
CA LYS A 420 -11.27 18.13 -3.50
C LYS A 420 -12.10 16.97 -4.04
N LEU A 421 -13.14 17.26 -4.83
CA LEU A 421 -13.95 16.24 -5.46
C LEU A 421 -13.16 15.47 -6.51
N ILE A 422 -12.38 16.14 -7.35
CA ILE A 422 -11.51 15.51 -8.35
C ILE A 422 -10.43 14.67 -7.65
N GLN A 423 -9.79 15.21 -6.61
CA GLN A 423 -8.82 14.47 -5.79
C GLN A 423 -9.47 13.25 -5.12
N TYR A 424 -10.67 13.39 -4.62
CA TYR A 424 -11.43 12.29 -4.01
C TYR A 424 -11.80 11.21 -5.02
N VAL A 425 -12.18 11.60 -6.26
CA VAL A 425 -12.62 10.67 -7.32
C VAL A 425 -11.47 10.01 -8.03
N PHE A 426 -10.44 10.77 -8.40
CA PHE A 426 -9.32 10.30 -9.24
C PHE A 426 -8.02 10.09 -8.44
N GLY A 427 -8.04 10.34 -7.14
CA GLY A 427 -6.87 10.28 -6.28
C GLY A 427 -5.95 11.51 -6.39
N TYR A 428 -6.03 12.27 -7.48
CA TYR A 428 -5.25 13.48 -7.71
C TYR A 428 -5.91 14.39 -8.75
N VAL A 429 -5.48 15.64 -8.80
CA VAL A 429 -5.78 16.60 -9.87
C VAL A 429 -4.47 17.03 -10.54
N THR A 430 -4.48 17.19 -11.85
CA THR A 430 -3.32 17.73 -12.57
C THR A 430 -3.52 19.21 -12.85
N LEU A 431 -2.60 20.06 -12.39
CA LEU A 431 -2.64 21.51 -12.58
C LEU A 431 -1.29 22.02 -13.10
N SER A 432 -1.31 23.06 -13.93
CA SER A 432 -0.08 23.71 -14.38
C SER A 432 0.62 24.40 -13.21
N MET A 433 1.95 24.37 -13.19
CA MET A 433 2.75 25.10 -12.21
C MET A 433 2.42 26.60 -12.18
N GLY A 434 2.04 27.18 -13.31
CA GLY A 434 1.62 28.58 -13.41
C GLY A 434 0.32 28.92 -12.68
N SER A 435 -0.59 27.93 -12.51
CA SER A 435 -1.79 28.10 -11.70
C SER A 435 -1.52 27.97 -10.20
N LEU A 436 -0.44 27.27 -9.82
CA LEU A 436 -0.08 26.94 -8.45
C LEU A 436 0.93 27.91 -7.82
N PHE A 437 1.80 28.51 -8.62
CA PHE A 437 2.93 29.31 -8.16
C PHE A 437 3.08 30.64 -8.91
N ASP A 438 3.59 31.63 -8.20
CA ASP A 438 4.13 32.87 -8.78
C ASP A 438 5.65 32.77 -8.92
N PHE A 439 6.18 33.04 -10.13
CA PHE A 439 7.59 32.91 -10.43
C PHE A 439 8.31 34.25 -10.41
N ARG A 440 9.48 34.31 -9.75
CA ARG A 440 10.34 35.50 -9.72
C ARG A 440 11.81 35.12 -9.85
N ASN A 441 12.57 35.97 -10.55
CA ASN A 441 14.02 35.90 -10.58
C ASN A 441 14.61 36.62 -9.37
N GLY A 442 15.74 36.12 -8.88
CA GLY A 442 16.40 36.64 -7.70
C GLY A 442 17.24 37.91 -7.94
N LEU A 443 17.94 38.32 -6.90
CA LEU A 443 18.74 39.52 -6.81
C LEU A 443 20.00 39.45 -7.68
N SER A 444 20.27 40.48 -8.45
CA SER A 444 21.53 40.67 -9.21
C SER A 444 22.23 41.92 -8.72
N LYS A 445 23.36 41.75 -8.01
CA LYS A 445 24.18 42.85 -7.46
C LYS A 445 25.66 42.62 -7.76
N GLY A 446 26.44 43.69 -7.66
CA GLY A 446 27.90 43.67 -7.72
C GLY A 446 28.51 42.94 -6.51
N LYS A 447 29.76 42.56 -6.64
CA LYS A 447 30.50 41.81 -5.59
C LYS A 447 30.66 42.60 -4.29
N GLU A 448 30.61 43.92 -4.35
CA GLU A 448 30.76 44.86 -3.24
C GLU A 448 29.63 44.82 -2.22
N PHE A 449 28.48 44.27 -2.58
CA PHE A 449 27.31 44.19 -1.68
C PHE A 449 27.23 42.86 -0.91
N PHE A 450 28.17 41.96 -1.10
CA PHE A 450 28.15 40.65 -0.45
C PHE A 450 29.10 40.60 0.75
N GLY A 451 28.72 39.86 1.79
CA GLY A 451 29.50 39.59 3.00
C GLY A 451 28.96 40.25 4.25
N SER A 452 28.00 41.20 4.11
CA SER A 452 27.29 41.85 5.21
C SER A 452 25.82 42.04 4.87
N GLY A 453 24.95 42.31 5.86
CA GLY A 453 23.54 42.58 5.68
C GLY A 453 22.65 41.43 6.10
N ILE A 454 21.71 41.01 5.23
CA ILE A 454 20.70 40.00 5.52
C ILE A 454 21.05 38.63 4.89
N PRO A 455 20.48 37.51 5.38
CA PRO A 455 20.66 36.20 4.81
C PRO A 455 20.34 36.14 3.31
N PHE A 456 21.16 35.36 2.59
CA PHE A 456 21.14 35.30 1.14
C PHE A 456 21.31 33.88 0.62
N ILE A 457 20.27 33.35 -0.05
CA ILE A 457 20.30 32.02 -0.66
C ILE A 457 21.12 32.04 -1.94
N ARG A 458 22.22 31.28 -1.95
CA ARG A 458 23.11 31.14 -3.12
C ARG A 458 22.59 30.06 -4.07
N TYR A 459 23.12 30.07 -5.29
CA TYR A 459 22.92 28.98 -6.26
C TYR A 459 23.34 27.61 -5.68
N THR A 460 24.47 27.54 -5.00
CA THR A 460 25.00 26.31 -4.40
C THR A 460 24.14 25.76 -3.28
N ASP A 461 23.45 26.62 -2.53
CA ASP A 461 22.55 26.21 -1.46
C ASP A 461 21.33 25.47 -2.07
N VAL A 462 20.79 25.98 -3.18
CA VAL A 462 19.71 25.35 -3.94
C VAL A 462 20.15 24.06 -4.62
N TYR A 463 21.37 24.04 -5.18
CA TYR A 463 21.89 22.90 -5.92
C TYR A 463 22.18 21.69 -5.03
N ASN A 464 22.72 21.94 -3.83
CA ASN A 464 23.21 20.90 -2.93
C ASN A 464 22.16 20.37 -1.95
N ASN A 465 21.11 21.14 -1.66
CA ASN A 465 20.13 20.81 -0.64
C ASN A 465 18.74 20.65 -1.26
N ARG A 466 18.07 19.55 -0.97
CA ARG A 466 16.66 19.34 -1.34
C ARG A 466 15.72 20.19 -0.46
N PHE A 467 16.09 20.34 0.79
CA PHE A 467 15.40 21.17 1.78
C PHE A 467 16.36 22.26 2.24
N LEU A 468 15.85 23.48 2.37
CA LEU A 468 16.57 24.62 2.94
C LEU A 468 15.99 24.94 4.31
N LYS A 469 16.89 25.13 5.26
CA LYS A 469 16.60 25.60 6.60
C LYS A 469 17.42 26.86 6.88
N GLU A 470 17.05 27.59 7.92
CA GLU A 470 17.79 28.80 8.34
C GLU A 470 19.28 28.52 8.55
N GLU A 471 19.63 27.37 9.16
CA GLU A 471 21.01 26.93 9.43
C GLU A 471 21.87 26.71 8.17
N ASP A 472 21.25 26.46 7.02
CA ASP A 472 21.93 26.23 5.75
C ASP A 472 22.35 27.54 5.05
N ILE A 473 21.78 28.68 5.47
CA ILE A 473 21.93 29.96 4.80
C ILE A 473 22.99 30.80 5.52
N THR A 474 24.22 30.68 5.08
CA THR A 474 25.39 31.33 5.71
C THR A 474 25.87 32.59 5.01
N ALA A 475 25.43 32.85 3.79
CA ALA A 475 25.82 34.03 3.04
C ALA A 475 24.98 35.24 3.38
N LEU A 476 25.57 36.45 3.29
CA LEU A 476 24.93 37.70 3.58
C LEU A 476 25.02 38.64 2.37
N VAL A 477 24.02 39.55 2.24
CA VAL A 477 23.99 40.58 1.21
C VAL A 477 23.32 41.87 1.74
N GLU A 478 23.83 43.00 1.35
CA GLU A 478 23.21 44.29 1.63
C GLU A 478 22.04 44.56 0.69
N CYS A 479 20.86 44.79 1.25
CA CYS A 479 19.62 45.05 0.50
C CYS A 479 18.89 46.28 0.98
N THR A 480 18.22 46.95 0.05
CA THR A 480 17.26 47.98 0.36
C THR A 480 15.92 47.39 0.84
N PRO A 481 15.12 48.11 1.65
CA PRO A 481 13.80 47.61 2.05
C PRO A 481 12.89 47.22 0.88
N ALA A 482 12.96 47.94 -0.23
CA ALA A 482 12.18 47.62 -1.43
C ALA A 482 12.61 46.30 -2.12
N GLU A 483 13.90 45.95 -2.05
CA GLU A 483 14.41 44.66 -2.54
C GLU A 483 13.99 43.53 -1.64
N ILE A 484 14.00 43.73 -0.32
CA ILE A 484 13.53 42.75 0.67
C ILE A 484 12.04 42.46 0.47
N GLU A 485 11.21 43.51 0.38
CA GLU A 485 9.77 43.38 0.12
C GLU A 485 9.48 42.63 -1.18
N LYS A 486 10.26 42.90 -2.23
CA LYS A 486 10.07 42.29 -3.55
C LYS A 486 10.57 40.85 -3.64
N LEU A 487 11.69 40.53 -2.97
CA LEU A 487 12.42 39.27 -3.13
C LEU A 487 12.45 38.43 -1.85
N GLY A 488 11.70 38.81 -0.84
CA GLY A 488 11.61 38.09 0.43
C GLY A 488 11.30 36.62 0.26
N VAL A 489 11.84 35.80 1.15
CA VAL A 489 11.71 34.34 1.17
C VAL A 489 10.76 33.96 2.29
N ASN A 490 9.84 33.02 2.00
CA ASN A 490 8.89 32.49 2.96
C ASN A 490 8.96 30.97 3.00
N ARG A 491 8.48 30.38 4.10
CA ARG A 491 8.27 28.94 4.18
C ARG A 491 7.39 28.46 3.02
N GLY A 492 7.78 27.38 2.37
CA GLY A 492 7.09 26.81 1.22
C GLY A 492 7.52 27.36 -0.14
N ASP A 493 8.34 28.43 -0.18
CA ASP A 493 8.95 28.88 -1.43
C ASP A 493 9.84 27.80 -2.01
N VAL A 494 9.71 27.55 -3.32
CA VAL A 494 10.51 26.60 -4.08
C VAL A 494 11.51 27.36 -4.95
N PHE A 495 12.77 26.97 -4.88
CA PHE A 495 13.85 27.56 -5.68
C PHE A 495 14.31 26.60 -6.75
N PHE A 496 14.59 27.12 -7.95
CA PHE A 496 15.13 26.34 -9.08
C PHE A 496 16.43 26.98 -9.57
N THR A 497 17.45 26.16 -9.84
CA THR A 497 18.67 26.65 -10.52
C THR A 497 18.32 27.11 -11.94
N ARG A 498 18.72 28.33 -12.30
CA ARG A 498 18.29 29.01 -13.53
C ARG A 498 19.22 28.79 -14.70
N THR A 499 20.52 28.84 -14.48
CA THR A 499 21.55 28.77 -15.54
C THR A 499 22.70 27.88 -15.11
N SER A 500 23.18 27.05 -16.03
CA SER A 500 24.36 26.20 -15.82
C SER A 500 25.16 26.01 -17.11
N GLU A 501 26.33 25.39 -17.01
CA GLU A 501 27.15 25.02 -18.17
C GLU A 501 26.52 23.82 -18.90
N THR A 502 25.81 22.94 -18.20
CA THR A 502 25.12 21.77 -18.76
C THR A 502 23.61 21.86 -18.59
N ALA A 503 22.85 21.17 -19.42
CA ALA A 503 21.41 21.09 -19.30
C ALA A 503 20.95 20.24 -18.10
N GLU A 504 21.78 19.28 -17.70
CA GLU A 504 21.55 18.39 -16.57
C GLU A 504 21.60 19.12 -15.21
N ASP A 505 22.34 20.23 -15.12
CA ASP A 505 22.51 21.00 -13.90
C ASP A 505 21.48 22.16 -13.73
N VAL A 506 20.64 22.39 -14.74
CA VAL A 506 19.57 23.39 -14.68
C VAL A 506 18.30 22.80 -14.06
N GLY A 507 17.55 23.62 -13.32
CA GLY A 507 16.27 23.25 -12.73
C GLY A 507 16.37 22.29 -11.54
N TRP A 508 17.55 22.16 -10.92
CA TRP A 508 17.63 21.57 -9.58
C TRP A 508 16.85 22.41 -8.61
N SER A 509 16.14 21.78 -7.70
CA SER A 509 15.18 22.46 -6.84
C SER A 509 15.45 22.24 -5.36
N SER A 510 15.11 23.25 -4.58
CA SER A 510 15.13 23.22 -3.13
C SER A 510 13.90 23.94 -2.57
N VAL A 511 13.43 23.52 -1.40
CA VAL A 511 12.23 24.08 -0.77
C VAL A 511 12.58 24.61 0.61
N MET A 512 12.17 25.85 0.91
CA MET A 512 12.32 26.47 2.22
C MET A 512 11.35 25.84 3.23
N LEU A 513 11.88 25.29 4.31
CA LEU A 513 11.07 24.66 5.36
C LEU A 513 10.89 25.53 6.61
N ASP A 514 11.73 26.55 6.80
CA ASP A 514 11.67 27.43 7.96
C ASP A 514 11.05 28.78 7.61
N ASP A 515 10.50 29.42 8.61
CA ASP A 515 10.15 30.84 8.53
C ASP A 515 11.42 31.65 8.87
N ILE A 516 12.09 32.12 7.84
CA ILE A 516 13.27 32.96 7.94
C ILE A 516 12.85 34.44 7.79
N GLY A 517 13.33 35.29 8.66
CA GLY A 517 13.03 36.74 8.59
C GLY A 517 13.43 37.36 7.26
N ASP A 518 14.03 38.56 7.30
CA ASP A 518 14.52 39.22 6.08
C ASP A 518 15.59 38.36 5.40
N CYS A 519 15.22 37.69 4.30
CA CYS A 519 16.09 36.85 3.48
C CYS A 519 15.76 37.07 2.01
N VAL A 520 16.77 37.07 1.16
CA VAL A 520 16.63 37.16 -0.31
C VAL A 520 17.41 36.05 -1.01
N PHE A 521 17.32 35.95 -2.34
CA PHE A 521 17.91 34.87 -3.10
C PHE A 521 18.61 35.35 -4.38
N ASN A 522 19.53 34.53 -4.89
CA ASN A 522 20.43 34.81 -5.99
C ASN A 522 19.71 34.93 -7.35
N GLY A 523 20.16 35.84 -8.23
CA GLY A 523 19.66 36.06 -9.59
C GLY A 523 19.88 34.89 -10.55
N PHE A 524 20.72 33.90 -10.19
CA PHE A 524 20.88 32.64 -10.92
C PHE A 524 19.91 31.55 -10.47
N THR A 525 18.93 31.91 -9.64
CA THR A 525 17.83 31.04 -9.22
C THR A 525 16.48 31.68 -9.57
N ILE A 526 15.46 30.84 -9.72
CA ILE A 526 14.07 31.23 -9.91
C ILE A 526 13.32 30.78 -8.65
N LYS A 527 12.59 31.69 -8.02
CA LYS A 527 11.70 31.40 -6.91
C LYS A 527 10.28 31.17 -7.43
N ALA A 528 9.63 30.12 -6.96
CA ALA A 528 8.21 29.83 -7.14
C ALA A 528 7.51 29.91 -5.78
N THR A 529 6.68 30.92 -5.59
CA THR A 529 5.90 31.14 -4.37
C THR A 529 4.51 30.49 -4.53
N PRO A 530 4.08 29.61 -3.61
CA PRO A 530 2.76 29.00 -3.67
C PRO A 530 1.63 30.04 -3.61
N LYS A 531 0.65 29.93 -4.51
CA LYS A 531 -0.59 30.72 -4.52
C LYS A 531 -1.69 30.12 -3.67
N THR A 532 -1.54 28.84 -3.34
CA THR A 532 -2.57 28.03 -2.69
C THR A 532 -1.95 27.15 -1.62
N ASN A 533 -2.76 26.62 -0.74
CA ASN A 533 -2.38 25.66 0.30
C ASN A 533 -2.64 24.20 -0.09
N TYR A 534 -2.70 23.89 -1.41
CA TYR A 534 -2.95 22.53 -1.89
C TYR A 534 -1.70 21.65 -1.90
N LEU A 535 -0.54 22.22 -1.65
CA LEU A 535 0.75 21.55 -1.72
C LEU A 535 1.48 21.65 -0.39
N LEU A 536 1.97 20.53 0.12
CA LEU A 536 2.94 20.49 1.20
C LEU A 536 4.32 20.87 0.65
N PRO A 537 5.09 21.74 1.35
CA PRO A 537 6.45 22.09 0.94
C PRO A 537 7.33 20.87 0.68
N GLU A 538 7.31 19.90 1.59
CA GLU A 538 8.10 18.67 1.49
C GLU A 538 7.68 17.81 0.28
N TYR A 539 6.39 17.77 -0.06
CA TYR A 539 5.88 17.08 -1.25
C TYR A 539 6.44 17.69 -2.54
N CYS A 540 6.47 19.04 -2.62
CA CYS A 540 7.05 19.75 -3.76
C CYS A 540 8.53 19.37 -3.98
N ALA A 541 9.32 19.27 -2.91
CA ALA A 541 10.73 18.93 -2.99
C ALA A 541 10.98 17.53 -3.61
N PHE A 542 10.07 16.59 -3.40
CA PHE A 542 10.16 15.27 -4.03
C PHE A 542 9.66 15.29 -5.48
N CYS A 543 8.58 16.01 -5.78
CA CYS A 543 8.02 16.11 -7.14
C CYS A 543 9.04 16.65 -8.15
N PHE A 544 9.77 17.71 -7.78
CA PHE A 544 10.76 18.33 -8.68
C PHE A 544 12.10 17.61 -8.75
N ALA A 545 12.23 16.50 -8.02
CA ALA A 545 13.36 15.58 -8.14
C ALA A 545 13.06 14.35 -9.01
N THR A 546 11.82 14.18 -9.51
CA THR A 546 11.42 13.04 -10.34
C THR A 546 12.11 13.03 -11.70
N GLU A 547 12.24 11.85 -12.28
CA GLU A 547 12.79 11.67 -13.63
C GLU A 547 11.96 12.43 -14.67
N ASP A 548 10.63 12.43 -14.55
CA ASP A 548 9.73 13.14 -15.45
C ASP A 548 9.95 14.66 -15.42
N PHE A 549 10.04 15.25 -14.24
CA PHE A 549 10.35 16.68 -14.13
C PHE A 549 11.77 16.99 -14.66
N ARG A 550 12.75 16.16 -14.36
CA ARG A 550 14.12 16.32 -14.87
C ARG A 550 14.18 16.24 -16.40
N LYS A 551 13.50 15.26 -17.02
CA LYS A 551 13.35 15.16 -18.48
C LYS A 551 12.65 16.38 -19.07
N TYR A 552 11.58 16.85 -18.42
CA TYR A 552 10.89 18.06 -18.87
C TYR A 552 11.85 19.25 -18.90
N VAL A 553 12.55 19.52 -17.80
CA VAL A 553 13.49 20.65 -17.69
C VAL A 553 14.60 20.57 -18.73
N THR A 554 15.27 19.42 -18.88
CA THR A 554 16.36 19.24 -19.83
C THR A 554 15.92 19.39 -21.28
N SER A 555 14.70 18.96 -21.61
CA SER A 555 14.16 19.07 -22.97
C SER A 555 13.61 20.46 -23.31
N HIS A 556 13.30 21.30 -22.31
CA HIS A 556 12.70 22.64 -22.52
C HIS A 556 13.63 23.79 -22.11
N CYS A 557 14.84 23.50 -21.60
CA CYS A 557 15.81 24.58 -21.35
C CYS A 557 16.38 25.11 -22.67
N ALA A 558 16.58 26.43 -22.73
CA ALA A 558 17.26 27.05 -23.85
C ALA A 558 18.78 26.88 -23.69
N PHE A 559 19.46 26.43 -24.73
CA PHE A 559 20.91 26.27 -24.74
C PHE A 559 21.54 27.16 -25.82
N THR A 560 22.38 28.12 -25.39
CA THR A 560 23.18 28.95 -26.27
C THR A 560 24.68 28.74 -25.93
N THR A 561 25.25 29.60 -25.11
CA THR A 561 26.56 29.40 -24.46
C THR A 561 26.43 28.68 -23.12
N ARG A 562 25.26 28.74 -22.50
CA ARG A 562 24.89 28.08 -21.26
C ARG A 562 23.45 27.62 -21.35
N ALA A 563 23.13 26.53 -20.66
CA ALA A 563 21.76 26.11 -20.48
C ALA A 563 21.01 27.12 -19.58
N SER A 564 19.80 27.49 -19.94
CA SER A 564 19.00 28.46 -19.17
C SER A 564 17.54 28.04 -19.11
N LEU A 565 16.92 28.25 -17.94
CA LEU A 565 15.51 27.98 -17.68
C LEU A 565 14.80 29.29 -17.33
N THR A 566 13.53 29.40 -17.70
CA THR A 566 12.69 30.57 -17.38
C THR A 566 11.53 30.17 -16.50
N GLY A 567 11.05 31.11 -15.68
CA GLY A 567 9.82 30.89 -14.89
C GLY A 567 8.61 30.54 -15.76
N LYS A 568 8.55 31.06 -17.02
CA LYS A 568 7.50 30.71 -17.97
C LYS A 568 7.56 29.25 -18.37
N THR A 569 8.74 28.72 -18.65
CA THR A 569 8.93 27.31 -18.99
C THR A 569 8.50 26.38 -17.83
N ILE A 570 8.89 26.72 -16.59
CA ILE A 570 8.46 25.93 -15.41
C ILE A 570 6.95 26.03 -15.23
N ALA A 571 6.34 27.19 -15.49
CA ALA A 571 4.91 27.42 -15.31
C ALA A 571 4.02 26.51 -16.20
N GLU A 572 4.54 26.01 -17.32
CA GLU A 572 3.82 25.14 -18.25
C GLU A 572 3.84 23.65 -17.80
N TYR A 573 4.73 23.27 -16.90
CA TYR A 573 4.79 21.90 -16.37
C TYR A 573 3.49 21.54 -15.63
N GLN A 574 3.00 20.33 -15.88
CA GLN A 574 1.78 19.79 -15.25
C GLN A 574 2.16 18.98 -14.03
N LEU A 575 1.68 19.40 -12.86
CA LEU A 575 1.94 18.75 -11.58
C LEU A 575 0.70 18.00 -11.11
N ALA A 576 0.87 16.73 -10.77
CA ALA A 576 -0.17 15.92 -10.15
C ALA A 576 -0.26 16.21 -8.64
N ILE A 577 -1.44 16.53 -8.15
CA ILE A 577 -1.70 16.96 -6.78
C ILE A 577 -2.74 16.03 -6.14
N PRO A 578 -2.31 15.06 -5.34
CA PRO A 578 -3.22 14.27 -4.50
C PRO A 578 -3.71 15.10 -3.30
N SER A 579 -4.63 14.54 -2.50
CA SER A 579 -5.06 15.20 -1.27
C SER A 579 -3.89 15.47 -0.32
N ILE A 580 -4.03 16.45 0.57
CA ILE A 580 -2.97 16.81 1.55
C ILE A 580 -2.60 15.62 2.42
N GLU A 581 -3.58 14.80 2.82
CA GLU A 581 -3.36 13.58 3.60
C GLU A 581 -2.48 12.60 2.81
N LYS A 582 -2.78 12.43 1.51
CA LYS A 582 -1.99 11.55 0.64
C LYS A 582 -0.59 12.09 0.36
N GLN A 583 -0.44 13.40 0.22
CA GLN A 583 0.87 14.04 0.14
C GLN A 583 1.70 13.75 1.40
N GLN A 584 1.11 13.87 2.58
CA GLN A 584 1.79 13.60 3.85
C GLN A 584 2.24 12.13 3.95
N GLU A 585 1.40 11.19 3.51
CA GLU A 585 1.77 9.77 3.45
C GLU A 585 2.98 9.53 2.53
N ILE A 586 2.96 10.12 1.32
CA ILE A 586 4.07 10.02 0.35
C ILE A 586 5.35 10.62 0.94
N VAL A 587 5.26 11.80 1.55
CA VAL A 587 6.39 12.48 2.20
C VAL A 587 6.97 11.62 3.32
N ASN A 588 6.13 11.04 4.17
CA ASN A 588 6.58 10.19 5.28
C ASN A 588 7.34 8.95 4.77
N VAL A 589 6.85 8.31 3.70
CA VAL A 589 7.52 7.17 3.06
C VAL A 589 8.86 7.60 2.46
N LEU A 590 8.88 8.68 1.69
CA LEU A 590 10.09 9.16 1.01
C LEU A 590 11.16 9.68 1.99
N ASN A 591 10.76 10.32 3.10
CA ASN A 591 11.68 10.73 4.16
C ASN A 591 12.32 9.53 4.86
N LYS A 592 11.57 8.45 5.12
CA LYS A 592 12.14 7.21 5.67
C LYS A 592 13.19 6.61 4.71
N PHE A 593 12.91 6.56 3.42
CA PHE A 593 13.89 6.09 2.42
C PHE A 593 15.11 7.00 2.33
N HIS A 594 14.91 8.32 2.37
CA HIS A 594 16.00 9.30 2.33
C HIS A 594 16.92 9.16 3.55
N GLY A 595 16.35 9.00 4.75
CA GLY A 595 17.12 8.71 5.98
C GLY A 595 17.95 7.44 5.84
N LEU A 596 17.36 6.35 5.32
CA LEU A 596 18.07 5.09 5.08
C LEU A 596 19.24 5.21 4.10
N CYS A 597 19.11 6.04 3.05
CA CYS A 597 20.20 6.27 2.10
C CYS A 597 21.34 7.08 2.72
N ASN A 598 21.04 8.03 3.61
CA ASN A 598 22.04 8.88 4.24
C ASN A 598 22.77 8.17 5.41
N ASP A 599 22.07 7.34 6.19
CA ASP A 599 22.67 6.56 7.28
C ASP A 599 23.61 5.44 6.78
N LEU A 600 23.41 4.98 5.56
CA LEU A 600 24.24 3.94 4.93
C LEU A 600 25.51 4.49 4.25
N SER A 601 25.74 5.80 4.26
CA SER A 601 26.94 6.43 3.67
C SER A 601 28.27 5.94 4.27
N ALA A 602 28.23 5.21 5.40
CA ALA A 602 29.39 4.58 6.03
C ALA A 602 29.60 3.09 5.64
N GLY A 603 28.78 2.50 4.77
CA GLY A 603 28.85 1.09 4.37
C GLY A 603 28.87 0.88 2.85
N LEU A 604 29.54 -0.15 2.39
CA LEU A 604 29.72 -0.71 1.04
C LEU A 604 29.14 0.09 -0.16
N PRO A 605 29.99 0.71 -1.01
CA PRO A 605 29.59 1.59 -2.11
C PRO A 605 28.55 0.98 -3.08
N ALA A 606 28.62 -0.31 -3.37
CA ALA A 606 27.68 -1.00 -4.26
C ALA A 606 26.27 -1.13 -3.69
N GLU A 607 26.14 -1.19 -2.37
CA GLU A 607 24.82 -1.24 -1.70
C GLU A 607 24.18 0.16 -1.64
N ILE A 608 24.99 1.19 -1.48
CA ILE A 608 24.54 2.59 -1.55
C ILE A 608 23.99 2.88 -2.94
N GLU A 609 24.71 2.50 -4.00
CA GLU A 609 24.27 2.70 -5.38
C GLU A 609 22.97 1.92 -5.69
N ALA A 610 22.85 0.67 -5.21
CA ALA A 610 21.64 -0.11 -5.40
C ALA A 610 20.43 0.50 -4.66
N ARG A 611 20.63 1.05 -3.46
CA ARG A 611 19.60 1.72 -2.67
C ARG A 611 19.20 3.07 -3.26
N GLN A 612 20.17 3.80 -3.80
CA GLN A 612 19.92 5.05 -4.51
C GLN A 612 19.03 4.82 -5.74
N LYS A 613 19.34 3.82 -6.57
CA LYS A 613 18.52 3.43 -7.72
C LYS A 613 17.12 2.94 -7.28
N GLN A 614 17.03 2.23 -6.17
CA GLN A 614 15.78 1.78 -5.59
C GLN A 614 14.94 2.98 -5.10
N TYR A 615 15.54 3.92 -4.39
CA TYR A 615 14.88 5.15 -3.95
C TYR A 615 14.32 5.94 -5.15
N GLU A 616 15.15 6.14 -6.19
CA GLU A 616 14.75 6.87 -7.41
C GLU A 616 13.56 6.19 -8.10
N TYR A 617 13.61 4.87 -8.26
CA TYR A 617 12.51 4.08 -8.84
C TYR A 617 11.20 4.27 -8.05
N TYR A 618 11.24 4.22 -6.71
CA TYR A 618 10.02 4.34 -5.90
C TYR A 618 9.52 5.77 -5.77
N ARG A 619 10.42 6.74 -5.68
CA ARG A 619 10.05 8.15 -5.75
C ARG A 619 9.26 8.42 -7.03
N ASP A 620 9.81 8.01 -8.17
CA ASP A 620 9.18 8.26 -9.46
C ASP A 620 7.86 7.51 -9.60
N ARG A 621 7.77 6.30 -9.07
CA ARG A 621 6.52 5.53 -9.08
C ARG A 621 5.44 6.06 -8.12
N LEU A 622 5.81 6.51 -6.92
CA LEU A 622 4.88 7.13 -5.96
C LEU A 622 4.36 8.49 -6.44
N LEU A 623 5.14 9.18 -7.26
CA LEU A 623 4.83 10.50 -7.81
C LEU A 623 4.38 10.46 -9.28
N SER A 624 4.39 9.30 -9.94
CA SER A 624 3.80 9.12 -11.26
C SER A 624 2.34 8.70 -11.14
N PHE A 625 1.46 9.61 -11.50
CA PHE A 625 0.03 9.36 -11.57
C PHE A 625 -0.31 9.05 -13.03
N LYS A 626 -0.76 7.81 -13.31
CA LYS A 626 -1.17 7.44 -14.66
C LYS A 626 -2.49 8.14 -14.99
N GLU A 627 -2.52 8.90 -16.09
CA GLU A 627 -3.78 9.27 -16.71
C GLU A 627 -4.57 8.00 -17.03
N LEU A 628 -5.85 8.00 -16.65
CA LEU A 628 -6.76 6.96 -17.12
C LEU A 628 -6.76 6.98 -18.64
N PRO A 629 -6.59 5.85 -19.33
CA PRO A 629 -6.63 5.82 -20.79
C PRO A 629 -7.93 6.45 -21.27
N LYS A 630 -7.79 7.38 -22.23
CA LYS A 630 -8.92 8.07 -22.86
C LYS A 630 -9.85 7.11 -23.58
#